data_5fbda683bfa620cc79cca2d676bba8e5
#
_entry.id   5fbda683bfa620cc79cca2d676bba8e5
#
_cell.length_a   1.000
_cell.length_b   1.000
_cell.length_c   1.000
_cell.angle_alpha   90.00
_cell.angle_beta   90.00
_cell.angle_gamma   90.00
#
_symmetry.space_group_name_H-M   'P 1'
#
loop_
_entity.id
_entity.type
_entity.pdbx_description
1 polymer ?
#
loop_
_entity_poly.entity_id
_entity_poly.type
_entity_poly.pdbx_seq_one_letter_code
_entity_poly.pdbx_strand_id
1 'polypeptide(L)'
;MEKITGKKGGGDKPRTPHESPDSLQSIATAKILLALGEGEFAGGLTDKDIFLDGTPIRSADGTLNFPGVKWEFRSGTQTQDYIPGVPSVENEITVNTQLKATQPWTRAISNTQLSAVRVRLGVPSLQRMKDNGDVVGYRVEYKIELSTDGGGYVTVLNSAFDGKTTSLYERSHRIDLPPARTGWQLRVSRTTADSTSSRIVDTTNVEAYSEIIDAKLRYPNTALLFVSFNAKQFSNIPQISVRARGRQIRVPTTYDPVARTYSGTWDGSFKWAWSNNPAWVFYDLVLSDRFGTGDRLDATQVDKW
;
A
#
# COMPACT_ATOMS: atom_id res chain seq x y z
N MET A 1 -33.12 78.89 -8.31
CA MET A 1 -32.64 77.75 -9.15
C MET A 1 -31.87 76.80 -8.25
N GLU A 2 -32.49 75.72 -7.83
CA GLU A 2 -31.88 74.68 -7.03
C GLU A 2 -31.07 73.73 -7.93
N LYS A 3 -29.81 73.53 -7.58
CA LYS A 3 -28.91 72.64 -8.29
C LYS A 3 -29.15 71.21 -7.89
N ILE A 4 -29.76 70.40 -8.75
CA ILE A 4 -29.95 68.96 -8.56
C ILE A 4 -28.56 68.32 -8.79
N THR A 5 -27.89 67.89 -7.72
CA THR A 5 -26.68 67.07 -7.77
C THR A 5 -27.09 65.61 -7.87
N GLY A 6 -27.00 65.05 -9.06
CA GLY A 6 -27.15 63.61 -9.27
C GLY A 6 -26.05 62.84 -8.56
N LYS A 7 -26.43 61.94 -7.67
CA LYS A 7 -25.54 61.00 -7.00
C LYS A 7 -25.01 59.99 -8.07
N LYS A 8 -23.73 60.06 -8.38
CA LYS A 8 -23.08 59.11 -9.28
C LYS A 8 -23.15 57.75 -8.63
N GLY A 9 -24.04 56.90 -9.09
CA GLY A 9 -24.11 55.50 -8.69
C GLY A 9 -22.78 54.82 -9.09
N GLY A 10 -22.01 54.41 -8.11
CA GLY A 10 -20.84 53.55 -8.35
C GLY A 10 -21.38 52.23 -8.88
N GLY A 11 -21.32 52.02 -10.19
CA GLY A 11 -21.59 50.74 -10.78
C GLY A 11 -20.50 49.78 -10.32
N ASP A 12 -20.84 48.79 -9.49
CA ASP A 12 -19.98 47.64 -9.28
C ASP A 12 -19.54 47.08 -10.65
N LYS A 13 -18.24 46.99 -10.89
CA LYS A 13 -17.75 46.33 -12.11
C LYS A 13 -18.36 44.93 -12.14
N PRO A 14 -18.95 44.51 -13.27
CA PRO A 14 -19.51 43.18 -13.38
C PRO A 14 -18.40 42.17 -13.06
N ARG A 15 -18.58 41.41 -12.00
CA ARG A 15 -17.66 40.35 -11.59
C ARG A 15 -17.81 39.18 -12.55
N THR A 16 -16.70 38.72 -13.15
CA THR A 16 -16.69 37.47 -13.90
C THR A 16 -16.69 36.31 -12.92
N PRO A 17 -17.64 35.35 -13.03
CA PRO A 17 -17.61 34.14 -12.21
C PRO A 17 -16.28 33.38 -12.40
N HIS A 18 -15.80 32.79 -11.30
CA HIS A 18 -14.56 32.02 -11.29
C HIS A 18 -14.86 30.52 -11.20
N GLU A 19 -14.26 29.72 -12.06
CA GLU A 19 -14.30 28.27 -11.99
C GLU A 19 -13.01 27.76 -11.36
N SER A 20 -13.11 27.01 -10.23
CA SER A 20 -11.98 26.34 -9.62
C SER A 20 -11.50 25.19 -10.51
N PRO A 21 -10.18 24.94 -10.59
CA PRO A 21 -9.67 23.80 -11.32
C PRO A 21 -10.13 22.47 -10.68
N ASP A 22 -10.15 21.41 -11.48
CA ASP A 22 -10.43 20.08 -10.98
C ASP A 22 -9.31 19.65 -10.00
N SER A 23 -9.72 19.26 -8.78
CA SER A 23 -8.82 18.91 -7.69
C SER A 23 -8.87 17.42 -7.32
N LEU A 24 -9.91 16.69 -7.75
CA LEU A 24 -9.97 15.25 -7.59
C LEU A 24 -9.11 14.58 -8.67
N GLN A 25 -8.11 13.85 -8.23
CA GLN A 25 -7.21 13.12 -9.11
C GLN A 25 -7.13 11.65 -8.68
N SER A 26 -7.31 10.74 -9.62
CA SER A 26 -7.17 9.32 -9.38
C SER A 26 -5.76 8.96 -8.94
N ILE A 27 -5.64 8.12 -7.93
CA ILE A 27 -4.37 7.59 -7.43
C ILE A 27 -4.22 6.17 -7.94
N ALA A 28 -3.25 5.93 -8.82
CA ALA A 28 -2.84 4.59 -9.21
C ALA A 28 -1.76 4.10 -8.23
N THR A 29 -1.99 2.97 -7.58
CA THR A 29 -1.02 2.37 -6.66
C THR A 29 -0.31 1.21 -7.35
N ALA A 30 1.01 1.30 -7.47
CA ALA A 30 1.85 0.18 -7.85
C ALA A 30 2.20 -0.66 -6.61
N LYS A 31 2.25 -1.98 -6.79
CA LYS A 31 2.64 -2.95 -5.77
C LYS A 31 3.64 -3.92 -6.38
N ILE A 32 4.79 -4.07 -5.75
CA ILE A 32 5.89 -4.88 -6.24
C ILE A 32 6.36 -5.79 -5.10
N LEU A 33 6.44 -7.09 -5.37
CA LEU A 33 7.04 -8.07 -4.48
C LEU A 33 8.35 -8.55 -5.10
N LEU A 34 9.44 -8.40 -4.36
CA LEU A 34 10.79 -8.76 -4.78
C LEU A 34 11.31 -9.91 -3.91
N ALA A 35 11.91 -10.91 -4.55
CA ALA A 35 12.79 -11.87 -3.89
C ALA A 35 14.21 -11.29 -3.90
N LEU A 36 14.75 -10.98 -2.71
CA LEU A 36 16.08 -10.35 -2.57
C LEU A 36 17.20 -11.37 -2.63
N GLY A 37 16.96 -12.56 -2.11
CA GLY A 37 17.94 -13.62 -2.09
C GLY A 37 17.49 -14.82 -1.26
N GLU A 38 18.22 -15.90 -1.40
CA GLU A 38 17.97 -17.13 -0.64
C GLU A 38 18.74 -17.13 0.68
N GLY A 39 18.12 -17.73 1.69
CA GLY A 39 18.61 -17.82 3.05
C GLY A 39 18.09 -16.70 3.94
N GLU A 40 18.33 -16.84 5.23
CA GLU A 40 17.91 -15.84 6.20
C GLU A 40 18.88 -14.66 6.20
N PHE A 41 18.38 -13.46 5.88
CA PHE A 41 19.15 -12.23 5.91
C PHE A 41 19.33 -11.73 7.34
N ALA A 42 20.53 -11.27 7.65
CA ALA A 42 20.83 -10.70 8.95
C ALA A 42 20.29 -9.27 9.10
N GLY A 43 19.66 -9.01 10.23
CA GLY A 43 19.11 -7.71 10.56
C GLY A 43 17.83 -7.38 9.80
N GLY A 44 17.33 -6.16 10.01
CA GLY A 44 16.17 -5.62 9.32
C GLY A 44 16.55 -4.57 8.29
N LEU A 45 15.52 -3.99 7.67
CA LEU A 45 15.63 -2.82 6.80
C LEU A 45 14.95 -1.62 7.47
N THR A 46 15.36 -0.44 7.05
CA THR A 46 14.74 0.84 7.41
C THR A 46 14.42 1.63 6.14
N ASP A 47 13.67 2.70 6.25
CA ASP A 47 13.41 3.64 5.14
C ASP A 47 14.70 4.16 4.49
N LYS A 48 15.84 4.14 5.21
CA LYS A 48 17.16 4.59 4.72
C LYS A 48 17.90 3.55 3.89
N ASP A 49 17.41 2.32 3.91
CA ASP A 49 18.06 1.18 3.27
C ASP A 49 17.38 0.74 1.98
N ILE A 50 16.22 1.34 1.66
CA ILE A 50 15.43 1.05 0.45
C ILE A 50 15.48 2.27 -0.46
N PHE A 51 15.89 2.07 -1.71
CA PHE A 51 16.10 3.13 -2.68
C PHE A 51 15.17 2.93 -3.88
N LEU A 52 14.59 4.03 -4.34
CA LEU A 52 13.80 4.12 -5.58
C LEU A 52 14.56 5.07 -6.52
N ASP A 53 14.97 4.57 -7.69
CA ASP A 53 15.84 5.29 -8.65
C ASP A 53 17.09 5.90 -7.97
N GLY A 54 17.73 5.12 -7.08
CA GLY A 54 18.94 5.54 -6.37
C GLY A 54 18.71 6.51 -5.19
N THR A 55 17.47 6.97 -4.96
CA THR A 55 17.12 7.86 -3.85
C THR A 55 16.49 7.04 -2.72
N PRO A 56 16.97 7.13 -1.45
CA PRO A 56 16.39 6.40 -0.33
C PRO A 56 14.97 6.89 -0.04
N ILE A 57 14.10 6.01 0.49
CA ILE A 57 12.76 6.43 0.94
C ILE A 57 12.88 7.57 1.96
N ARG A 58 13.88 7.50 2.85
CA ARG A 58 14.19 8.55 3.83
C ARG A 58 15.68 8.86 3.83
N SER A 59 16.02 10.13 3.68
CA SER A 59 17.39 10.62 3.74
C SER A 59 18.02 10.48 5.14
N ALA A 60 19.33 10.61 5.23
CA ALA A 60 20.07 10.51 6.48
C ALA A 60 19.64 11.57 7.53
N ASP A 61 19.26 12.76 7.09
CA ASP A 61 18.73 13.88 7.90
C ASP A 61 17.29 13.65 8.39
N GLY A 62 16.62 12.57 7.97
CA GLY A 62 15.25 12.24 8.33
C GLY A 62 14.19 12.72 7.34
N THR A 63 14.57 13.44 6.28
CA THR A 63 13.62 13.90 5.24
C THR A 63 13.00 12.72 4.50
N LEU A 64 11.68 12.72 4.38
CA LEU A 64 10.93 11.72 3.61
C LEU A 64 10.90 12.12 2.13
N ASN A 65 11.60 11.36 1.28
CA ASN A 65 11.70 11.69 -0.15
C ASN A 65 10.48 11.23 -0.95
N PHE A 66 9.82 10.15 -0.52
CA PHE A 66 8.65 9.59 -1.21
C PHE A 66 7.47 9.44 -0.23
N PRO A 67 6.60 10.47 -0.10
CA PRO A 67 5.42 10.40 0.74
C PRO A 67 4.46 9.30 0.28
N GLY A 68 3.94 8.53 1.25
CA GLY A 68 2.93 7.49 0.97
C GLY A 68 3.48 6.15 0.48
N VAL A 69 4.80 6.00 0.34
CA VAL A 69 5.43 4.69 0.11
C VAL A 69 5.22 3.81 1.35
N LYS A 70 4.77 2.57 1.12
CA LYS A 70 4.67 1.53 2.14
C LYS A 70 5.54 0.35 1.73
N TRP A 71 6.16 -0.30 2.70
CA TRP A 71 6.96 -1.48 2.44
C TRP A 71 6.88 -2.47 3.60
N GLU A 72 7.13 -3.73 3.29
CA GLU A 72 7.27 -4.81 4.26
C GLU A 72 8.45 -5.70 3.88
N PHE A 73 9.18 -6.18 4.88
CA PHE A 73 10.32 -7.05 4.72
C PHE A 73 10.11 -8.38 5.45
N ARG A 74 10.52 -9.47 4.81
CA ARG A 74 10.67 -10.78 5.43
C ARG A 74 12.10 -11.22 5.26
N SER A 75 12.74 -11.62 6.36
CA SER A 75 14.19 -11.94 6.36
C SER A 75 14.54 -13.24 5.66
N GLY A 76 13.59 -14.09 5.34
CA GLY A 76 13.86 -15.39 4.71
C GLY A 76 13.92 -16.54 5.71
N THR A 77 13.26 -16.44 6.86
CA THR A 77 13.19 -17.56 7.81
C THR A 77 12.36 -18.72 7.24
N GLN A 78 12.62 -19.94 7.73
CA GLN A 78 11.85 -21.12 7.35
C GLN A 78 10.36 -21.00 7.69
N THR A 79 10.03 -20.27 8.75
CA THR A 79 8.67 -20.16 9.31
C THR A 79 8.04 -18.80 9.10
N GLN A 80 8.62 -17.95 8.23
CA GLN A 80 8.09 -16.60 7.98
C GLN A 80 6.66 -16.61 7.48
N ASP A 81 5.90 -15.58 7.84
CA ASP A 81 4.56 -15.38 7.33
C ASP A 81 4.59 -14.74 5.93
N TYR A 82 3.51 -14.97 5.17
CA TYR A 82 3.31 -14.29 3.89
C TYR A 82 3.11 -12.78 4.09
N ILE A 83 3.36 -12.02 3.02
CA ILE A 83 3.08 -10.58 2.98
C ILE A 83 1.63 -10.39 2.51
N PRO A 84 0.76 -9.77 3.32
CA PRO A 84 -0.64 -9.55 2.95
C PRO A 84 -0.78 -8.51 1.83
N GLY A 85 -1.92 -8.53 1.13
CA GLY A 85 -2.23 -7.52 0.12
C GLY A 85 -1.57 -7.72 -1.24
N VAL A 86 -0.94 -8.88 -1.46
CA VAL A 86 -0.52 -9.36 -2.78
C VAL A 86 -1.62 -10.27 -3.32
N PRO A 87 -2.50 -9.82 -4.22
CA PRO A 87 -3.59 -10.64 -4.71
C PRO A 87 -3.08 -11.77 -5.60
N SER A 88 -3.65 -12.97 -5.42
CA SER A 88 -3.48 -14.09 -6.34
C SER A 88 -4.57 -14.09 -7.41
N VAL A 89 -5.80 -13.84 -6.96
CA VAL A 89 -6.99 -13.78 -7.82
C VAL A 89 -7.79 -12.56 -7.42
N GLU A 90 -8.21 -11.79 -8.41
CA GLU A 90 -9.14 -10.70 -8.25
C GLU A 90 -10.20 -10.79 -9.35
N ASN A 91 -11.47 -10.95 -8.95
CA ASN A 91 -12.61 -10.98 -9.85
C ASN A 91 -13.44 -9.72 -9.64
N GLU A 92 -13.47 -8.84 -10.63
CA GLU A 92 -14.27 -7.62 -10.60
C GLU A 92 -15.66 -7.84 -11.18
N ILE A 93 -16.66 -7.40 -10.46
CA ILE A 93 -18.08 -7.45 -10.83
C ILE A 93 -18.58 -6.01 -10.95
N THR A 94 -19.05 -5.65 -12.13
CA THR A 94 -19.67 -4.34 -12.38
C THR A 94 -20.98 -4.21 -11.59
N VAL A 95 -21.19 -3.08 -10.94
CA VAL A 95 -22.37 -2.80 -10.10
C VAL A 95 -23.19 -1.65 -10.69
N ASN A 96 -22.59 -0.52 -11.03
CA ASN A 96 -23.19 0.67 -11.62
C ASN A 96 -24.48 1.11 -10.92
N THR A 97 -24.47 1.16 -9.58
CA THR A 97 -25.65 1.52 -8.78
C THR A 97 -25.43 2.87 -8.10
N GLN A 98 -26.37 3.78 -8.27
CA GLN A 98 -26.34 5.07 -7.57
C GLN A 98 -26.51 4.87 -6.06
N LEU A 99 -25.58 5.44 -5.30
CA LEU A 99 -25.61 5.44 -3.85
C LEU A 99 -26.38 6.67 -3.34
N LYS A 100 -27.53 6.46 -2.70
CA LYS A 100 -28.36 7.49 -2.10
C LYS A 100 -28.23 7.47 -0.59
N ALA A 101 -28.38 8.63 0.06
CA ALA A 101 -28.32 8.74 1.51
C ALA A 101 -29.41 7.90 2.21
N THR A 102 -30.56 7.72 1.55
CA THR A 102 -31.72 6.95 2.07
C THR A 102 -31.65 5.47 1.73
N GLN A 103 -30.74 5.05 0.81
CA GLN A 103 -30.69 3.68 0.33
C GLN A 103 -29.23 3.23 0.23
N PRO A 104 -28.68 2.57 1.25
CA PRO A 104 -27.37 2.00 1.21
C PRO A 104 -27.28 0.84 0.19
N TRP A 105 -26.14 0.68 -0.42
CA TRP A 105 -25.86 -0.52 -1.21
C TRP A 105 -25.33 -1.63 -0.29
N THR A 106 -25.85 -2.85 -0.48
CA THR A 106 -25.43 -4.02 0.32
C THR A 106 -25.05 -5.20 -0.57
N ARG A 107 -24.08 -6.00 -0.12
CA ARG A 107 -23.65 -7.21 -0.79
C ARG A 107 -23.39 -8.32 0.23
N ALA A 108 -24.08 -9.45 0.06
CA ALA A 108 -23.79 -10.67 0.80
C ALA A 108 -22.60 -11.41 0.15
N ILE A 109 -21.70 -11.94 0.97
CA ILE A 109 -20.47 -12.62 0.59
C ILE A 109 -20.44 -13.94 1.34
N SER A 110 -20.68 -15.05 0.64
CA SER A 110 -20.73 -16.40 1.21
C SER A 110 -19.42 -17.18 1.04
N ASN A 111 -18.52 -16.73 0.15
CA ASN A 111 -17.24 -17.40 -0.06
C ASN A 111 -16.26 -17.06 1.06
N THR A 112 -16.15 -17.93 2.06
CA THR A 112 -15.27 -17.74 3.22
C THR A 112 -13.77 -17.91 2.92
N GLN A 113 -13.39 -18.25 1.68
CA GLN A 113 -11.99 -18.32 1.25
C GLN A 113 -11.41 -16.97 0.85
N LEU A 114 -12.26 -15.94 0.74
CA LEU A 114 -11.80 -14.59 0.40
C LEU A 114 -10.92 -14.01 1.50
N SER A 115 -9.91 -13.27 1.10
CA SER A 115 -9.02 -12.51 1.99
C SER A 115 -9.50 -11.07 2.15
N ALA A 116 -10.06 -10.50 1.09
CA ALA A 116 -10.53 -9.11 1.04
C ALA A 116 -11.60 -8.93 -0.03
N VAL A 117 -12.25 -7.78 0.02
CA VAL A 117 -13.05 -7.25 -1.09
C VAL A 117 -12.56 -5.87 -1.45
N ARG A 118 -12.78 -5.46 -2.70
CA ARG A 118 -12.56 -4.08 -3.14
C ARG A 118 -13.87 -3.47 -3.59
N VAL A 119 -14.16 -2.28 -3.10
CA VAL A 119 -15.30 -1.47 -3.55
C VAL A 119 -14.75 -0.30 -4.34
N ARG A 120 -15.21 -0.12 -5.57
CA ARG A 120 -14.91 1.03 -6.40
C ARG A 120 -16.12 1.95 -6.43
N LEU A 121 -15.93 3.15 -5.90
CA LEU A 121 -16.93 4.23 -5.89
C LEU A 121 -16.54 5.28 -6.91
N GLY A 122 -17.52 5.90 -7.55
CA GLY A 122 -17.29 6.93 -8.56
C GLY A 122 -18.24 8.12 -8.40
N VAL A 123 -17.76 9.27 -8.84
CA VAL A 123 -18.56 10.48 -9.05
C VAL A 123 -18.39 10.92 -10.50
N PRO A 124 -19.42 10.88 -11.34
CA PRO A 124 -19.33 11.31 -12.75
C PRO A 124 -18.91 12.78 -12.87
N SER A 125 -19.35 13.60 -11.93
CA SER A 125 -18.94 14.99 -11.73
C SER A 125 -19.23 15.37 -10.28
N LEU A 126 -18.43 16.26 -9.70
CA LEU A 126 -18.62 16.76 -8.34
C LEU A 126 -18.31 18.26 -8.32
N GLN A 127 -19.33 19.08 -8.10
CA GLN A 127 -19.18 20.53 -8.06
C GLN A 127 -20.38 21.23 -7.46
N ARG A 128 -20.19 22.46 -7.04
CA ARG A 128 -21.24 23.37 -6.55
C ARG A 128 -21.07 24.75 -7.18
N MET A 129 -22.14 25.29 -7.71
CA MET A 129 -22.24 26.70 -8.13
C MET A 129 -22.71 27.57 -6.96
N LYS A 130 -21.94 28.59 -6.57
CA LYS A 130 -22.29 29.57 -5.54
C LYS A 130 -23.25 30.62 -6.08
N ASP A 131 -23.85 31.42 -5.20
CA ASP A 131 -24.82 32.48 -5.56
C ASP A 131 -24.17 33.57 -6.45
N ASN A 132 -22.87 33.77 -6.31
CA ASN A 132 -22.10 34.71 -7.12
C ASN A 132 -21.64 34.13 -8.50
N GLY A 133 -22.10 32.93 -8.85
CA GLY A 133 -21.78 32.24 -10.09
C GLY A 133 -20.46 31.45 -10.08
N ASP A 134 -19.65 31.53 -9.01
CA ASP A 134 -18.42 30.73 -8.91
C ASP A 134 -18.73 29.24 -8.84
N VAL A 135 -17.98 28.42 -9.57
CA VAL A 135 -18.03 26.97 -9.53
C VAL A 135 -16.87 26.44 -8.70
N VAL A 136 -17.20 25.71 -7.64
CA VAL A 136 -16.24 25.20 -6.65
C VAL A 136 -16.46 23.71 -6.40
N GLY A 137 -15.54 23.05 -5.70
CA GLY A 137 -15.69 21.70 -5.24
C GLY A 137 -16.84 21.51 -4.26
N TYR A 138 -17.25 20.25 -4.11
CA TYR A 138 -18.22 19.82 -3.13
C TYR A 138 -17.71 18.62 -2.36
N ARG A 139 -18.29 18.34 -1.18
CA ARG A 139 -17.90 17.24 -0.32
C ARG A 139 -19.05 16.26 -0.16
N VAL A 140 -18.80 14.99 -0.47
CA VAL A 140 -19.74 13.88 -0.27
C VAL A 140 -19.08 12.84 0.61
N GLU A 141 -19.62 12.65 1.80
CA GLU A 141 -19.15 11.68 2.78
C GLU A 141 -19.88 10.36 2.63
N TYR A 142 -19.15 9.28 2.85
CA TYR A 142 -19.66 7.92 2.84
C TYR A 142 -18.90 7.05 3.84
N LYS A 143 -19.52 5.94 4.22
CA LYS A 143 -18.91 4.91 5.07
C LYS A 143 -19.09 3.53 4.46
N ILE A 144 -18.15 2.64 4.79
CA ILE A 144 -18.22 1.22 4.48
C ILE A 144 -18.28 0.48 5.81
N GLU A 145 -19.20 -0.46 5.90
CA GLU A 145 -19.48 -1.24 7.09
C GLU A 145 -19.50 -2.71 6.72
N LEU A 146 -19.05 -3.55 7.64
CA LEU A 146 -18.98 -5.01 7.49
C LEU A 146 -19.73 -5.68 8.65
N SER A 147 -20.58 -6.63 8.34
CA SER A 147 -21.15 -7.60 9.27
C SER A 147 -20.51 -8.96 9.02
N THR A 148 -20.10 -9.65 10.06
CA THR A 148 -19.49 -10.99 9.99
C THR A 148 -20.43 -12.00 10.64
N ASP A 149 -20.70 -13.11 9.96
CA ASP A 149 -21.51 -14.23 10.44
C ASP A 149 -22.93 -13.80 10.94
N GLY A 150 -23.53 -12.79 10.28
CA GLY A 150 -24.83 -12.27 10.66
C GLY A 150 -24.84 -11.38 11.90
N GLY A 151 -23.69 -10.99 12.41
CA GLY A 151 -23.54 -10.07 13.53
C GLY A 151 -23.90 -8.62 13.16
N GLY A 152 -23.72 -7.71 14.12
CA GLY A 152 -23.92 -6.28 13.88
C GLY A 152 -22.93 -5.70 12.86
N TYR A 153 -23.33 -4.62 12.18
CA TYR A 153 -22.42 -3.89 11.30
C TYR A 153 -21.37 -3.11 12.09
N VAL A 154 -20.12 -3.26 11.69
CA VAL A 154 -18.97 -2.48 12.19
C VAL A 154 -18.48 -1.58 11.07
N THR A 155 -18.27 -0.30 11.35
CA THR A 155 -17.70 0.64 10.39
C THR A 155 -16.22 0.31 10.20
N VAL A 156 -15.85 -0.06 8.97
CA VAL A 156 -14.46 -0.39 8.59
C VAL A 156 -13.77 0.76 7.86
N LEU A 157 -14.55 1.70 7.30
CA LEU A 157 -14.02 2.87 6.63
C LEU A 157 -15.00 4.04 6.71
N ASN A 158 -14.49 5.22 7.07
CA ASN A 158 -15.15 6.51 6.82
C ASN A 158 -14.29 7.29 5.81
N SER A 159 -14.91 7.84 4.76
CA SER A 159 -14.19 8.58 3.74
C SER A 159 -15.11 9.62 3.07
N ALA A 160 -14.54 10.44 2.20
CA ALA A 160 -15.27 11.43 1.44
C ALA A 160 -14.64 11.66 0.07
N PHE A 161 -15.46 11.96 -0.92
CA PHE A 161 -15.03 12.75 -2.07
C PHE A 161 -15.03 14.21 -1.65
N ASP A 162 -13.90 14.90 -1.73
CA ASP A 162 -13.77 16.29 -1.31
C ASP A 162 -12.96 17.05 -2.35
N GLY A 163 -13.64 17.84 -3.15
CA GLY A 163 -13.02 18.56 -4.25
C GLY A 163 -13.94 18.77 -5.44
N LYS A 164 -13.38 19.16 -6.57
CA LYS A 164 -14.07 19.37 -7.86
C LYS A 164 -13.58 18.36 -8.87
N THR A 165 -14.51 17.85 -9.68
CA THR A 165 -14.23 17.16 -10.93
C THR A 165 -15.37 17.39 -11.92
N THR A 166 -15.00 17.56 -13.18
CA THR A 166 -15.94 17.68 -14.32
C THR A 166 -16.02 16.40 -15.14
N SER A 167 -15.21 15.39 -14.78
CA SER A 167 -15.19 14.06 -15.39
C SER A 167 -15.26 12.98 -14.33
N LEU A 168 -15.51 11.74 -14.76
CA LEU A 168 -15.59 10.60 -13.86
C LEU A 168 -14.31 10.48 -13.02
N TYR A 169 -14.48 10.57 -11.72
CA TYR A 169 -13.45 10.29 -10.73
C TYR A 169 -13.84 9.04 -9.95
N GLU A 170 -12.92 8.08 -9.88
CA GLU A 170 -13.12 6.83 -9.17
C GLU A 170 -12.12 6.68 -8.02
N ARG A 171 -12.58 6.04 -6.96
CA ARG A 171 -11.75 5.66 -5.80
C ARG A 171 -12.08 4.24 -5.38
N SER A 172 -11.04 3.42 -5.25
CA SER A 172 -11.16 2.05 -4.77
C SER A 172 -10.73 1.91 -3.32
N HIS A 173 -11.50 1.14 -2.55
CA HIS A 173 -11.20 0.80 -1.17
C HIS A 173 -11.11 -0.71 -1.03
N ARG A 174 -9.95 -1.21 -0.59
CA ARG A 174 -9.80 -2.59 -0.16
C ARG A 174 -10.24 -2.71 1.29
N ILE A 175 -11.08 -3.69 1.57
CA ILE A 175 -11.57 -4.07 2.89
C ILE A 175 -11.10 -5.49 3.17
N ASP A 176 -10.21 -5.67 4.13
CA ASP A 176 -9.77 -6.99 4.57
C ASP A 176 -10.88 -7.67 5.37
N LEU A 177 -11.08 -8.95 5.09
CA LEU A 177 -12.17 -9.74 5.68
C LEU A 177 -11.63 -10.52 6.89
N PRO A 178 -12.20 -10.33 8.09
CA PRO A 178 -11.85 -11.16 9.24
C PRO A 178 -12.32 -12.61 9.01
N PRO A 179 -11.79 -13.61 9.73
CA PRO A 179 -12.29 -14.97 9.65
C PRO A 179 -13.80 -15.06 9.88
N ALA A 180 -14.49 -15.83 9.03
CA ALA A 180 -15.93 -16.05 9.14
C ALA A 180 -16.27 -17.54 8.92
N ARG A 181 -17.41 -17.97 9.48
CA ARG A 181 -17.97 -19.32 9.30
C ARG A 181 -19.00 -19.37 8.19
N THR A 182 -19.85 -18.37 8.11
CA THR A 182 -20.97 -18.28 7.15
C THR A 182 -20.75 -17.22 6.10
N GLY A 183 -19.84 -16.24 6.36
CA GLY A 183 -19.52 -15.16 5.45
C GLY A 183 -19.78 -13.78 6.03
N TRP A 184 -19.91 -12.82 5.12
CA TRP A 184 -20.01 -11.40 5.47
C TRP A 184 -21.14 -10.73 4.72
N GLN A 185 -21.56 -9.59 5.27
CA GLN A 185 -22.42 -8.65 4.57
C GLN A 185 -21.75 -7.29 4.55
N LEU A 186 -21.45 -6.80 3.36
CA LEU A 186 -20.87 -5.48 3.11
C LEU A 186 -22.00 -4.47 2.94
N ARG A 187 -21.86 -3.28 3.53
CA ARG A 187 -22.76 -2.15 3.37
C ARG A 187 -21.98 -0.89 3.06
N VAL A 188 -22.36 -0.20 1.99
CA VAL A 188 -21.84 1.13 1.65
C VAL A 188 -22.97 2.12 1.81
N SER A 189 -22.76 3.15 2.62
CA SER A 189 -23.75 4.17 2.93
C SER A 189 -23.21 5.56 2.62
N ARG A 190 -23.95 6.36 1.86
CA ARG A 190 -23.70 7.78 1.74
C ARG A 190 -24.23 8.46 3.00
N THR A 191 -23.40 9.29 3.64
CA THR A 191 -23.78 10.01 4.88
C THR A 191 -24.14 11.46 4.62
N THR A 192 -23.61 12.05 3.54
CA THR A 192 -24.09 13.36 3.06
C THR A 192 -25.48 13.21 2.40
N ALA A 193 -26.42 14.00 2.82
CA ALA A 193 -27.77 14.03 2.20
C ALA A 193 -27.67 14.29 0.68
N ASP A 194 -28.60 13.68 -0.07
CA ASP A 194 -28.69 13.94 -1.51
C ASP A 194 -29.12 15.38 -1.75
N SER A 195 -28.45 16.10 -2.64
CA SER A 195 -28.79 17.46 -2.98
C SER A 195 -30.08 17.50 -3.84
N THR A 196 -30.98 18.38 -3.50
CA THR A 196 -32.17 18.74 -4.32
C THR A 196 -31.91 19.99 -5.16
N SER A 197 -30.78 20.66 -4.97
CA SER A 197 -30.43 21.90 -5.67
C SER A 197 -29.81 21.60 -7.04
N SER A 198 -30.34 22.24 -8.09
CA SER A 198 -29.75 22.18 -9.43
C SER A 198 -28.33 22.79 -9.53
N ARG A 199 -27.89 23.50 -8.48
CA ARG A 199 -26.55 24.10 -8.39
C ARG A 199 -25.49 23.14 -7.85
N ILE A 200 -25.87 21.94 -7.38
CA ILE A 200 -24.98 20.95 -6.82
C ILE A 200 -25.07 19.70 -7.68
N VAL A 201 -23.93 19.24 -8.14
CA VAL A 201 -23.78 17.95 -8.84
C VAL A 201 -22.99 17.05 -7.91
N ASP A 202 -23.64 16.03 -7.35
CA ASP A 202 -23.10 15.18 -6.28
C ASP A 202 -23.48 13.69 -6.41
N THR A 203 -23.88 13.29 -7.61
CA THR A 203 -24.19 11.88 -7.91
C THR A 203 -22.98 11.02 -7.56
N THR A 204 -23.23 10.00 -6.76
CA THR A 204 -22.20 9.04 -6.31
C THR A 204 -22.68 7.65 -6.64
N ASN A 205 -21.82 6.83 -7.23
CA ASN A 205 -22.12 5.45 -7.62
C ASN A 205 -21.22 4.46 -6.90
N VAL A 206 -21.74 3.25 -6.68
CA VAL A 206 -20.92 2.04 -6.55
C VAL A 206 -20.70 1.53 -7.97
N GLU A 207 -19.49 1.69 -8.49
CA GLU A 207 -19.15 1.34 -9.88
C GLU A 207 -18.90 -0.15 -10.02
N ALA A 208 -18.10 -0.68 -9.10
CA ALA A 208 -17.72 -2.09 -9.13
C ALA A 208 -17.41 -2.63 -7.72
N TYR A 209 -17.43 -3.93 -7.65
CA TYR A 209 -17.07 -4.73 -6.48
C TYR A 209 -16.15 -5.85 -6.91
N SER A 210 -15.05 -6.08 -6.22
CA SER A 210 -14.15 -7.19 -6.51
C SER A 210 -14.01 -8.12 -5.32
N GLU A 211 -13.96 -9.42 -5.61
CA GLU A 211 -13.60 -10.46 -4.67
C GLU A 211 -12.11 -10.79 -4.81
N ILE A 212 -11.39 -10.83 -3.69
CA ILE A 212 -9.93 -10.95 -3.67
C ILE A 212 -9.53 -12.15 -2.82
N ILE A 213 -8.70 -13.01 -3.41
CA ILE A 213 -7.96 -14.04 -2.69
C ILE A 213 -6.49 -13.63 -2.71
N ASP A 214 -5.88 -13.42 -1.56
CA ASP A 214 -4.47 -13.11 -1.44
C ASP A 214 -3.60 -14.34 -1.70
N ALA A 215 -2.48 -14.12 -2.33
CA ALA A 215 -1.43 -15.11 -2.45
C ALA A 215 -0.77 -15.30 -1.07
N LYS A 216 -1.19 -16.34 -0.34
CA LYS A 216 -0.63 -16.69 0.98
C LYS A 216 0.69 -17.45 0.83
N LEU A 217 1.58 -16.96 -0.04
CA LEU A 217 2.86 -17.57 -0.35
C LEU A 217 3.91 -17.08 0.64
N ARG A 218 4.41 -17.99 1.46
CA ARG A 218 5.39 -17.68 2.51
C ARG A 218 6.81 -17.55 1.99
N TYR A 219 7.15 -18.23 0.89
CA TYR A 219 8.51 -18.32 0.33
C TYR A 219 9.56 -18.63 1.41
N PRO A 220 9.48 -19.81 2.08
CA PRO A 220 10.48 -20.19 3.09
C PRO A 220 11.89 -20.07 2.54
N ASN A 221 12.84 -19.67 3.37
CA ASN A 221 14.25 -19.45 3.01
C ASN A 221 14.48 -18.40 1.91
N THR A 222 13.52 -17.51 1.66
CA THR A 222 13.70 -16.43 0.67
C THR A 222 13.41 -15.09 1.33
N ALA A 223 14.40 -14.20 1.35
CA ALA A 223 14.20 -12.84 1.82
C ALA A 223 13.33 -12.07 0.82
N LEU A 224 12.26 -11.43 1.32
CA LEU A 224 11.28 -10.74 0.51
C LEU A 224 11.20 -9.26 0.87
N LEU A 225 11.04 -8.42 -0.12
CA LEU A 225 10.68 -7.02 0.03
C LEU A 225 9.42 -6.72 -0.78
N PHE A 226 8.39 -6.26 -0.11
CA PHE A 226 7.19 -5.68 -0.73
C PHE A 226 7.28 -4.16 -0.68
N VAL A 227 7.00 -3.50 -1.79
CA VAL A 227 6.96 -2.03 -1.88
C VAL A 227 5.66 -1.63 -2.59
N SER A 228 4.98 -0.64 -2.05
CA SER A 228 3.76 -0.05 -2.61
C SER A 228 3.88 1.46 -2.63
N PHE A 229 3.59 2.09 -3.76
CA PHE A 229 3.72 3.54 -3.95
C PHE A 229 2.67 4.08 -4.93
N ASN A 230 2.46 5.39 -4.88
CA ASN A 230 1.65 6.09 -5.87
C ASN A 230 2.40 6.13 -7.20
N ALA A 231 1.84 5.49 -8.23
CA ALA A 231 2.47 5.39 -9.56
C ALA A 231 2.71 6.77 -10.22
N LYS A 232 1.94 7.80 -9.85
CA LYS A 232 2.15 9.16 -10.36
C LYS A 232 3.41 9.85 -9.87
N GLN A 233 4.08 9.32 -8.84
CA GLN A 233 5.36 9.85 -8.35
C GLN A 233 6.52 9.54 -9.30
N PHE A 234 6.31 8.62 -10.23
CA PHE A 234 7.35 8.14 -11.14
C PHE A 234 6.83 8.15 -12.58
N SER A 235 7.70 8.49 -13.52
CA SER A 235 7.38 8.42 -14.96
C SER A 235 7.35 6.97 -15.47
N ASN A 236 8.11 6.09 -14.84
CA ASN A 236 8.18 4.65 -15.11
C ASN A 236 8.19 3.88 -13.78
N ILE A 237 8.18 2.56 -13.82
CA ILE A 237 8.42 1.73 -12.63
C ILE A 237 9.84 2.03 -12.14
N PRO A 238 10.04 2.54 -10.91
CA PRO A 238 11.36 2.88 -10.41
C PRO A 238 12.23 1.64 -10.23
N GLN A 239 13.53 1.80 -10.44
CA GLN A 239 14.50 0.79 -10.07
C GLN A 239 14.58 0.70 -8.54
N ILE A 240 14.20 -0.47 -7.99
CA ILE A 240 14.25 -0.71 -6.56
C ILE A 240 15.59 -1.35 -6.21
N SER A 241 16.33 -0.74 -5.31
CA SER A 241 17.57 -1.29 -4.75
C SER A 241 17.55 -1.24 -3.23
N VAL A 242 18.33 -2.12 -2.61
CA VAL A 242 18.30 -2.33 -1.16
C VAL A 242 19.72 -2.44 -0.63
N ARG A 243 19.99 -1.77 0.48
CA ARG A 243 21.23 -1.94 1.25
C ARG A 243 20.97 -2.90 2.41
N ALA A 244 21.18 -4.19 2.18
CA ALA A 244 21.01 -5.24 3.19
C ALA A 244 22.35 -5.89 3.56
N ARG A 245 22.40 -6.47 4.75
CA ARG A 245 23.58 -7.27 5.16
C ARG A 245 23.70 -8.59 4.40
N GLY A 246 22.64 -9.06 3.75
CA GLY A 246 22.59 -10.35 3.08
C GLY A 246 22.42 -11.53 4.04
N ARG A 247 22.58 -12.75 3.51
CA ARG A 247 22.30 -13.98 4.26
C ARG A 247 23.29 -14.22 5.38
N GLN A 248 22.80 -14.87 6.42
CA GLN A 248 23.65 -15.45 7.45
C GLN A 248 24.40 -16.66 6.91
N ILE A 249 25.61 -16.86 7.37
CA ILE A 249 26.49 -17.98 7.03
C ILE A 249 26.98 -18.67 8.29
N ARG A 250 27.50 -19.88 8.16
CA ARG A 250 28.13 -20.58 9.27
C ARG A 250 29.51 -19.98 9.56
N VAL A 251 29.69 -19.53 10.80
CA VAL A 251 30.97 -19.05 11.30
C VAL A 251 31.29 -19.77 12.61
N PRO A 252 32.57 -19.94 12.98
CA PRO A 252 32.94 -20.56 14.26
C PRO A 252 32.21 -19.88 15.44
N THR A 253 31.83 -20.66 16.43
CA THR A 253 31.19 -20.13 17.65
C THR A 253 32.07 -19.11 18.37
N THR A 254 33.41 -19.27 18.30
CA THR A 254 34.41 -18.38 18.88
C THR A 254 34.71 -17.13 18.04
N TYR A 255 34.16 -17.02 16.82
CA TYR A 255 34.41 -15.90 15.92
C TYR A 255 33.43 -14.75 16.15
N ASP A 256 33.95 -13.54 16.33
CA ASP A 256 33.17 -12.30 16.27
C ASP A 256 33.19 -11.76 14.83
N PRO A 257 32.05 -11.78 14.10
CA PRO A 257 32.04 -11.36 12.70
C PRO A 257 32.14 -9.84 12.51
N VAL A 258 31.89 -9.04 13.56
CA VAL A 258 31.99 -7.57 13.52
C VAL A 258 33.43 -7.14 13.81
N ALA A 259 33.99 -7.60 14.92
CA ALA A 259 35.39 -7.31 15.29
C ALA A 259 36.40 -8.12 14.47
N ARG A 260 35.97 -9.20 13.81
CA ARG A 260 36.79 -10.15 13.06
C ARG A 260 37.88 -10.79 13.93
N THR A 261 37.52 -11.09 15.17
CA THR A 261 38.44 -11.67 16.18
C THR A 261 37.94 -13.03 16.66
N TYR A 262 38.84 -13.81 17.24
CA TYR A 262 38.51 -15.09 17.85
C TYR A 262 38.70 -15.01 19.35
N SER A 263 37.84 -15.72 20.11
CA SER A 263 37.92 -15.83 21.57
C SER A 263 37.97 -17.30 22.00
N GLY A 264 38.98 -17.69 22.77
CA GLY A 264 39.15 -19.05 23.27
C GLY A 264 39.53 -20.08 22.17
N THR A 265 39.51 -21.36 22.56
CA THR A 265 39.76 -22.47 21.65
C THR A 265 38.47 -22.90 20.98
N TRP A 266 38.50 -23.01 19.66
CA TRP A 266 37.33 -23.47 18.90
C TRP A 266 37.19 -24.99 18.99
N ASP A 267 36.01 -25.46 19.34
CA ASP A 267 35.64 -26.86 19.51
C ASP A 267 35.13 -27.56 18.23
N GLY A 268 35.11 -26.86 17.11
CA GLY A 268 34.55 -27.35 15.84
C GLY A 268 33.10 -26.95 15.60
N SER A 269 32.45 -26.32 16.56
CA SER A 269 31.03 -25.90 16.44
C SER A 269 30.87 -24.58 15.67
N PHE A 270 29.72 -24.41 15.00
CA PHE A 270 29.38 -23.24 14.22
C PHE A 270 28.12 -22.55 14.76
N LYS A 271 28.03 -21.24 14.51
CA LYS A 271 26.82 -20.43 14.67
C LYS A 271 26.47 -19.76 13.34
N TRP A 272 25.19 -19.48 13.15
CA TRP A 272 24.72 -18.66 12.04
C TRP A 272 24.90 -17.19 12.38
N ALA A 273 25.62 -16.47 11.55
CA ALA A 273 25.81 -15.03 11.69
C ALA A 273 26.12 -14.39 10.32
N TRP A 274 25.84 -13.11 10.21
CA TRP A 274 26.31 -12.35 9.07
C TRP A 274 27.83 -12.12 9.19
N SER A 275 28.54 -12.35 8.10
CA SER A 275 29.95 -12.01 8.00
C SER A 275 30.29 -11.58 6.57
N ASN A 276 31.13 -10.56 6.45
CA ASN A 276 31.75 -10.16 5.20
C ASN A 276 33.21 -10.62 5.10
N ASN A 277 33.65 -11.56 5.96
CA ASN A 277 34.94 -12.19 5.85
C ASN A 277 34.91 -13.19 4.68
N PRO A 278 35.71 -12.99 3.60
CA PRO A 278 35.64 -13.82 2.41
C PRO A 278 36.04 -15.28 2.68
N ALA A 279 36.89 -15.56 3.67
CA ALA A 279 37.23 -16.91 4.05
C ALA A 279 36.04 -17.69 4.58
N TRP A 280 35.22 -17.11 5.49
CA TRP A 280 34.04 -17.76 6.01
C TRP A 280 32.92 -17.85 4.99
N VAL A 281 32.79 -16.86 4.11
CA VAL A 281 31.86 -16.91 2.98
C VAL A 281 32.23 -18.06 2.05
N PHE A 282 33.49 -18.21 1.71
CA PHE A 282 33.99 -19.31 0.88
C PHE A 282 33.78 -20.67 1.55
N TYR A 283 34.14 -20.79 2.83
CA TYR A 283 33.98 -22.01 3.61
C TYR A 283 32.50 -22.47 3.64
N ASP A 284 31.57 -21.56 3.94
CA ASP A 284 30.12 -21.85 3.96
C ASP A 284 29.60 -22.22 2.55
N LEU A 285 30.13 -21.56 1.51
CA LEU A 285 29.74 -21.86 0.13
C LEU A 285 30.21 -23.27 -0.28
N VAL A 286 31.47 -23.65 0.02
CA VAL A 286 32.01 -24.98 -0.31
C VAL A 286 31.23 -26.09 0.38
N LEU A 287 30.84 -25.89 1.64
CA LEU A 287 30.09 -26.87 2.42
C LEU A 287 28.58 -26.78 2.23
N SER A 288 28.09 -25.99 1.29
CA SER A 288 26.65 -25.91 0.98
C SER A 288 26.25 -27.05 0.07
N ASP A 289 25.24 -27.83 0.46
CA ASP A 289 24.66 -28.91 -0.37
C ASP A 289 24.00 -28.37 -1.64
N ARG A 290 23.59 -27.10 -1.62
CA ARG A 290 22.85 -26.48 -2.71
C ARG A 290 23.70 -25.66 -3.67
N PHE A 291 24.68 -24.94 -3.16
CA PHE A 291 25.48 -23.99 -3.96
C PHE A 291 26.91 -24.42 -4.14
N GLY A 292 27.37 -25.41 -3.38
CA GLY A 292 28.74 -25.85 -3.33
C GLY A 292 28.87 -27.34 -3.53
N THR A 293 29.74 -27.94 -2.72
CA THR A 293 30.12 -29.36 -2.80
C THR A 293 29.78 -30.12 -1.50
N GLY A 294 28.86 -29.61 -0.69
CA GLY A 294 28.48 -30.19 0.60
C GLY A 294 27.88 -31.60 0.50
N ASP A 295 27.40 -31.98 -0.68
CA ASP A 295 27.01 -33.37 -1.01
C ASP A 295 28.23 -34.32 -1.16
N ARG A 296 29.43 -33.83 -1.25
CA ARG A 296 30.70 -34.58 -1.49
C ARG A 296 31.75 -34.31 -0.45
N LEU A 297 31.78 -33.12 0.15
CA LEU A 297 32.75 -32.70 1.13
C LEU A 297 32.06 -32.36 2.46
N ASP A 298 32.61 -32.87 3.55
CA ASP A 298 32.21 -32.48 4.90
C ASP A 298 33.22 -31.49 5.54
N ALA A 299 32.87 -30.97 6.70
CA ALA A 299 33.69 -29.98 7.39
C ALA A 299 35.07 -30.47 7.83
N THR A 300 35.31 -31.79 7.84
CA THR A 300 36.61 -32.35 8.19
C THR A 300 37.61 -32.37 7.00
N GLN A 301 37.07 -32.24 5.79
CA GLN A 301 37.84 -32.28 4.53
C GLN A 301 38.20 -30.87 4.03
N VAL A 302 37.66 -29.84 4.62
CA VAL A 302 37.93 -28.45 4.27
C VAL A 302 38.74 -27.79 5.38
N ASP A 303 39.95 -27.36 5.07
CA ASP A 303 40.78 -26.64 6.03
C ASP A 303 40.18 -25.27 6.32
N LYS A 304 40.12 -24.93 7.59
CA LYS A 304 39.55 -23.69 8.09
C LYS A 304 40.56 -22.52 8.17
N TRP A 305 41.83 -22.78 7.90
CA TRP A 305 42.94 -21.80 7.98
C TRP A 305 43.33 -21.25 6.62
#